data_4fbfc66b4a25ce83d27c2b0a6754a39b
#
_entry.id   4fbfc66b4a25ce83d27c2b0a6754a39b
#
_cell.length_a   1.000
_cell.length_b   1.000
_cell.length_c   1.000
_cell.angle_alpha   90.00
_cell.angle_beta   90.00
_cell.angle_gamma   90.00
#
_symmetry.space_group_name_H-M   'P 1'
#
loop_
_entity.id
_entity.type
_entity.pdbx_description
1 polymer ?
#
loop_
_entity_poly.entity_id
_entity_poly.type
_entity_poly.pdbx_seq_one_letter_code
_entity_poly.pdbx_strand_id
1 'polypeptide(L)'
;MLQVADDIASEHVQVMTDRDDWFLEHMTCYGALFLGARTNVANGDKVIGTNHTLPTKKAGRYTGGLWVGKFLKTHSYQRVLTDEAAASIGEYCSRLCMLEGFVGHAEQANIRVRRYGRKNVPYGEAAE
;
A
#
# COMPACT_ATOMS: atom_id res chain seq x y z
N MET A 1 -22.72 8.41 -12.80
CA MET A 1 -23.06 8.07 -11.41
C MET A 1 -21.86 7.45 -10.68
N LEU A 2 -21.25 6.39 -11.19
CA LEU A 2 -20.10 5.71 -10.54
C LEU A 2 -18.98 6.67 -10.15
N GLN A 3 -18.45 7.44 -11.09
CA GLN A 3 -17.37 8.39 -10.83
C GLN A 3 -17.69 9.38 -9.69
N VAL A 4 -18.92 9.90 -9.69
CA VAL A 4 -19.37 10.83 -8.65
C VAL A 4 -19.45 10.12 -7.28
N ALA A 5 -19.90 8.88 -7.25
CA ALA A 5 -19.96 8.10 -6.01
C ALA A 5 -18.56 7.81 -5.46
N ASP A 6 -17.60 7.44 -6.31
CA ASP A 6 -16.21 7.25 -5.93
C ASP A 6 -15.54 8.58 -5.51
N ASP A 7 -15.87 9.70 -6.14
CA ASP A 7 -15.37 11.02 -5.74
C ASP A 7 -15.90 11.44 -4.36
N ILE A 8 -17.13 11.09 -4.03
CA ILE A 8 -17.72 11.32 -2.72
C ILE A 8 -17.13 10.38 -1.68
N ALA A 9 -16.87 9.13 -2.04
CA ALA A 9 -16.33 8.08 -1.18
C ALA A 9 -17.11 7.93 0.13
N SER A 10 -18.42 7.73 0.00
CA SER A 10 -19.34 7.67 1.14
C SER A 10 -19.08 6.46 2.03
N GLU A 11 -19.38 6.63 3.31
CA GLU A 11 -19.38 5.56 4.30
C GLU A 11 -20.34 4.42 3.93
N HIS A 12 -21.56 4.77 3.53
CA HIS A 12 -22.59 3.85 3.08
C HIS A 12 -23.03 4.19 1.66
N VAL A 13 -23.05 3.20 0.80
CA VAL A 13 -23.57 3.33 -0.58
C VAL A 13 -24.64 2.27 -0.82
N GLN A 14 -25.86 2.69 -1.10
CA GLN A 14 -26.94 1.82 -1.55
C GLN A 14 -27.08 1.89 -3.06
N VAL A 15 -26.92 0.76 -3.74
CA VAL A 15 -27.15 0.62 -5.18
C VAL A 15 -28.48 -0.08 -5.39
N MET A 16 -29.38 0.55 -6.13
CA MET A 16 -30.71 0.02 -6.46
C MET A 16 -30.94 0.22 -7.96
N THR A 17 -30.35 -0.66 -8.74
CA THR A 17 -30.42 -0.61 -10.20
C THR A 17 -30.69 -2.01 -10.78
N ASP A 18 -30.87 -2.11 -12.06
CA ASP A 18 -30.89 -3.36 -12.80
C ASP A 18 -29.49 -3.91 -13.11
N ARG A 19 -28.43 -3.21 -12.63
CA ARG A 19 -27.03 -3.52 -12.87
C ARG A 19 -26.18 -3.50 -11.59
N ASP A 20 -26.71 -4.03 -10.49
CA ASP A 20 -26.06 -4.00 -9.19
C ASP A 20 -24.68 -4.66 -9.21
N ASP A 21 -24.55 -5.80 -9.90
CA ASP A 21 -23.27 -6.51 -10.04
C ASP A 21 -22.22 -5.69 -10.77
N TRP A 22 -22.63 -4.90 -11.78
CA TRP A 22 -21.72 -4.00 -12.46
C TRP A 22 -21.16 -2.93 -11.52
N PHE A 23 -21.97 -2.38 -10.62
CA PHE A 23 -21.48 -1.44 -9.61
C PHE A 23 -20.54 -2.10 -8.61
N LEU A 24 -20.80 -3.34 -8.21
CA LEU A 24 -19.89 -4.11 -7.36
C LEU A 24 -18.50 -4.29 -7.98
N GLU A 25 -18.47 -4.57 -9.28
CA GLU A 25 -17.20 -4.80 -10.01
C GLU A 25 -16.40 -3.52 -10.28
N HIS A 26 -17.07 -2.36 -10.35
CA HIS A 26 -16.42 -1.13 -10.83
C HIS A 26 -16.29 -0.03 -9.79
N MET A 27 -17.08 -0.06 -8.71
CA MET A 27 -16.99 0.93 -7.64
C MET A 27 -15.83 0.60 -6.71
N THR A 28 -15.03 1.60 -6.35
CA THR A 28 -13.80 1.40 -5.60
C THR A 28 -13.71 2.18 -4.29
N CYS A 29 -14.48 3.25 -4.14
CA CYS A 29 -14.35 4.18 -3.02
C CYS A 29 -15.60 4.23 -2.14
N TYR A 30 -15.74 3.27 -1.23
CA TYR A 30 -16.87 3.22 -0.29
C TYR A 30 -16.45 2.56 1.03
N GLY A 31 -17.22 2.77 2.10
CA GLY A 31 -17.08 2.02 3.35
C GLY A 31 -17.81 0.69 3.29
N ALA A 32 -19.11 0.72 3.04
CA ALA A 32 -19.93 -0.47 2.79
C ALA A 32 -20.85 -0.25 1.59
N LEU A 33 -20.98 -1.27 0.76
CA LEU A 33 -21.81 -1.28 -0.44
C LEU A 33 -22.99 -2.23 -0.23
N PHE A 34 -24.20 -1.71 -0.39
CA PHE A 34 -25.46 -2.45 -0.24
C PHE A 34 -26.12 -2.60 -1.61
N LEU A 35 -26.34 -3.83 -2.04
CA LEU A 35 -26.78 -4.16 -3.39
C LEU A 35 -28.25 -4.59 -3.42
N GLY A 36 -29.04 -3.89 -4.20
CA GLY A 36 -30.43 -4.20 -4.44
C GLY A 36 -31.38 -3.91 -3.28
N ALA A 37 -32.65 -4.07 -3.55
CA ALA A 37 -33.73 -3.73 -2.62
C ALA A 37 -33.84 -4.68 -1.41
N ARG A 38 -33.20 -5.86 -1.46
CA ARG A 38 -33.22 -6.82 -0.36
C ARG A 38 -32.15 -6.56 0.70
N THR A 39 -31.24 -5.65 0.43
CA THR A 39 -30.11 -5.29 1.29
C THR A 39 -30.29 -3.87 1.81
N ASN A 40 -29.93 -3.62 3.05
CA ASN A 40 -29.98 -2.28 3.64
C ASN A 40 -28.94 -2.12 4.76
N VAL A 41 -28.72 -0.88 5.17
CA VAL A 41 -27.75 -0.49 6.21
C VAL A 41 -28.06 -1.20 7.53
N ALA A 42 -29.32 -1.22 7.97
CA ALA A 42 -29.70 -1.79 9.26
C ALA A 42 -29.38 -3.30 9.36
N ASN A 43 -29.56 -4.05 8.28
CA ASN A 43 -29.17 -5.45 8.22
C ASN A 43 -27.64 -5.60 8.32
N GLY A 44 -26.89 -4.75 7.64
CA GLY A 44 -25.43 -4.71 7.71
C GLY A 44 -24.92 -4.41 9.11
N ASP A 45 -25.55 -3.47 9.80
CA ASP A 45 -25.16 -3.05 11.15
C ASP A 45 -25.46 -4.10 12.22
N LYS A 46 -26.41 -5.01 12.02
CA LYS A 46 -26.94 -5.86 13.09
C LYS A 46 -26.75 -7.36 12.87
N VAL A 47 -27.03 -7.89 11.68
CA VAL A 47 -27.26 -9.33 11.54
C VAL A 47 -26.54 -10.02 10.39
N ILE A 48 -26.13 -9.31 9.35
CA ILE A 48 -25.46 -9.91 8.17
C ILE A 48 -24.02 -10.34 8.49
N GLY A 49 -23.37 -9.70 9.47
CA GLY A 49 -22.05 -10.09 9.93
C GLY A 49 -20.90 -9.31 9.30
N THR A 50 -21.17 -8.38 8.38
CA THR A 50 -20.15 -7.46 7.87
C THR A 50 -19.77 -6.44 8.94
N ASN A 51 -18.55 -5.90 8.83
CA ASN A 51 -18.14 -4.80 9.69
C ASN A 51 -19.04 -3.56 9.52
N HIS A 52 -19.47 -2.98 10.64
CA HIS A 52 -20.27 -1.75 10.69
C HIS A 52 -19.47 -0.52 11.20
N THR A 53 -18.20 -0.68 11.55
CA THR A 53 -17.30 0.42 11.93
C THR A 53 -16.60 0.90 10.67
N LEU A 54 -17.24 1.80 9.95
CA LEU A 54 -16.92 2.17 8.59
C LEU A 54 -16.14 3.48 8.50
N PRO A 55 -15.44 3.74 7.38
CA PRO A 55 -14.65 4.95 7.20
C PRO A 55 -15.54 6.14 6.85
N THR A 56 -15.32 7.27 7.54
CA THR A 56 -15.95 8.56 7.26
C THR A 56 -14.99 9.52 6.55
N LYS A 57 -15.46 10.70 6.19
CA LYS A 57 -14.62 11.79 5.64
C LYS A 57 -13.77 11.36 4.45
N LYS A 58 -14.35 10.65 3.51
CA LYS A 58 -13.70 10.12 2.31
C LYS A 58 -12.60 9.08 2.55
N ALA A 59 -12.49 8.52 3.75
CA ALA A 59 -11.53 7.46 4.03
C ALA A 59 -11.86 6.14 3.29
N GLY A 60 -13.07 5.99 2.74
CA GLY A 60 -13.44 4.92 1.82
C GLY A 60 -12.55 4.77 0.58
N ARG A 61 -11.70 5.78 0.29
CA ARG A 61 -10.71 5.73 -0.78
C ARG A 61 -9.51 4.84 -0.50
N TYR A 62 -9.25 4.50 0.77
CA TYR A 62 -8.07 3.72 1.16
C TYR A 62 -8.32 2.68 2.26
N THR A 63 -9.52 2.61 2.80
CA THR A 63 -9.87 1.62 3.83
C THR A 63 -11.36 1.31 3.81
N GLY A 64 -11.71 0.06 4.09
CA GLY A 64 -13.10 -0.36 4.34
C GLY A 64 -13.52 -0.27 5.82
N GLY A 65 -12.70 0.32 6.68
CA GLY A 65 -12.96 0.44 8.12
C GLY A 65 -12.31 -0.65 8.95
N LEU A 66 -13.00 -1.09 10.01
CA LEU A 66 -12.48 -2.10 10.94
C LEU A 66 -12.54 -3.51 10.32
N TRP A 67 -11.45 -4.25 10.46
CA TRP A 67 -11.36 -5.66 10.06
C TRP A 67 -10.28 -6.35 10.90
N VAL A 68 -10.22 -7.67 10.89
CA VAL A 68 -9.30 -8.46 11.73
C VAL A 68 -7.83 -8.06 11.55
N GLY A 69 -7.43 -7.64 10.37
CA GLY A 69 -6.06 -7.18 10.11
C GLY A 69 -5.65 -5.92 10.87
N LYS A 70 -6.59 -5.13 11.39
CA LYS A 70 -6.27 -3.97 12.23
C LYS A 70 -5.70 -4.37 13.60
N PHE A 71 -5.91 -5.60 14.02
CA PHE A 71 -5.36 -6.16 15.26
C PHE A 71 -4.06 -6.93 15.04
N LEU A 72 -3.63 -7.08 13.79
CA LEU A 72 -2.38 -7.72 13.42
C LEU A 72 -1.28 -6.66 13.32
N LYS A 73 -0.13 -6.96 13.89
CA LYS A 73 1.08 -6.17 13.71
C LYS A 73 1.98 -6.83 12.69
N THR A 74 2.22 -6.14 11.59
CA THR A 74 3.14 -6.62 10.56
C THR A 74 4.54 -6.06 10.79
N HIS A 75 5.55 -6.90 10.55
CA HIS A 75 6.96 -6.51 10.63
C HIS A 75 7.66 -6.91 9.34
N SER A 76 8.69 -6.16 8.99
CA SER A 76 9.64 -6.55 7.96
C SER A 76 10.98 -6.86 8.61
N TYR A 77 11.70 -7.83 8.03
CA TYR A 77 13.10 -8.09 8.35
C TYR A 77 13.88 -8.29 7.05
N GLN A 78 15.18 -8.02 7.12
CA GLN A 78 16.08 -8.18 5.99
C GLN A 78 17.34 -8.90 6.44
N ARG A 79 17.83 -9.83 5.63
CA ARG A 79 19.11 -10.50 5.82
C ARG A 79 19.77 -10.72 4.46
N VAL A 80 20.96 -10.20 4.31
CA VAL A 80 21.83 -10.49 3.16
C VAL A 80 22.66 -11.71 3.51
N LEU A 81 22.64 -12.74 2.66
CA LEU A 81 23.16 -14.05 3.00
C LEU A 81 24.63 -14.26 2.60
N THR A 82 25.12 -13.52 1.60
CA THR A 82 26.50 -13.68 1.10
C THR A 82 27.23 -12.37 1.00
N ASP A 83 28.56 -12.43 1.04
CA ASP A 83 29.43 -11.27 0.91
C ASP A 83 29.28 -10.61 -0.47
N GLU A 84 29.14 -11.41 -1.52
CA GLU A 84 28.95 -10.94 -2.89
C GLU A 84 27.64 -10.17 -3.03
N ALA A 85 26.57 -10.69 -2.44
CA ALA A 85 25.28 -9.99 -2.42
C ALA A 85 25.37 -8.69 -1.62
N ALA A 86 26.05 -8.69 -0.48
CA ALA A 86 26.23 -7.48 0.33
C ALA A 86 27.02 -6.40 -0.43
N ALA A 87 28.06 -6.77 -1.17
CA ALA A 87 28.83 -5.86 -1.99
C ALA A 87 28.00 -5.30 -3.15
N SER A 88 27.30 -6.17 -3.88
CA SER A 88 26.46 -5.78 -5.02
C SER A 88 25.32 -4.85 -4.61
N ILE A 89 24.56 -5.21 -3.58
CA ILE A 89 23.48 -4.36 -3.03
C ILE A 89 24.06 -3.01 -2.56
N GLY A 90 25.22 -3.05 -1.92
CA GLY A 90 25.89 -1.84 -1.44
C GLY A 90 26.26 -0.87 -2.58
N GLU A 91 26.70 -1.36 -3.72
CA GLU A 91 27.02 -0.52 -4.88
C GLU A 91 25.79 0.21 -5.42
N TYR A 92 24.69 -0.51 -5.65
CA TYR A 92 23.45 0.08 -6.13
C TYR A 92 22.86 1.06 -5.11
N CYS A 93 22.85 0.67 -3.84
CA CYS A 93 22.38 1.51 -2.74
C CYS A 93 23.17 2.81 -2.66
N SER A 94 24.51 2.73 -2.72
CA SER A 94 25.38 3.90 -2.66
C SER A 94 25.14 4.86 -3.82
N ARG A 95 25.03 4.35 -5.04
CA ARG A 95 24.75 5.18 -6.23
C ARG A 95 23.40 5.87 -6.14
N LEU A 96 22.36 5.13 -5.73
CA LEU A 96 21.02 5.70 -5.56
C LEU A 96 21.02 6.79 -4.48
N CYS A 97 21.64 6.53 -3.33
CA CYS A 97 21.75 7.51 -2.25
C CYS A 97 22.49 8.79 -2.68
N MET A 98 23.51 8.67 -3.51
CA MET A 98 24.21 9.86 -4.03
C MET A 98 23.34 10.66 -4.99
N LEU A 99 22.54 10.01 -5.84
CA LEU A 99 21.55 10.68 -6.70
C LEU A 99 20.50 11.45 -5.89
N GLU A 100 20.10 10.90 -4.74
CA GLU A 100 19.13 11.50 -3.82
C GLU A 100 19.76 12.52 -2.86
N GLY A 101 21.07 12.65 -2.80
CA GLY A 101 21.80 13.51 -1.87
C GLY A 101 21.97 12.93 -0.46
N PHE A 102 21.69 11.63 -0.25
CA PHE A 102 21.82 10.95 1.05
C PHE A 102 23.24 10.42 1.30
N VAL A 103 24.20 11.33 1.46
CA VAL A 103 25.63 11.00 1.62
C VAL A 103 25.90 10.05 2.78
N GLY A 104 25.24 10.25 3.93
CA GLY A 104 25.39 9.36 5.10
C GLY A 104 24.89 7.93 4.84
N HIS A 105 23.82 7.76 4.07
CA HIS A 105 23.34 6.44 3.63
C HIS A 105 24.29 5.81 2.62
N ALA A 106 24.80 6.60 1.68
CA ALA A 106 25.82 6.15 0.73
C ALA A 106 27.06 5.61 1.45
N GLU A 107 27.53 6.28 2.49
CA GLU A 107 28.68 5.82 3.25
C GLU A 107 28.41 4.52 4.02
N GLN A 108 27.21 4.33 4.56
CA GLN A 108 26.82 3.04 5.14
C GLN A 108 26.89 1.89 4.11
N ALA A 109 26.48 2.14 2.88
CA ALA A 109 26.58 1.18 1.78
C ALA A 109 28.05 0.96 1.39
N ASN A 110 28.84 2.03 1.28
CA ASN A 110 30.28 1.99 0.91
C ASN A 110 31.10 1.15 1.89
N ILE A 111 30.84 1.25 3.19
CA ILE A 111 31.50 0.41 4.21
C ILE A 111 31.31 -1.07 3.89
N ARG A 112 30.12 -1.48 3.46
CA ARG A 112 29.83 -2.86 3.09
C ARG A 112 30.51 -3.28 1.79
N VAL A 113 30.54 -2.40 0.80
CA VAL A 113 31.25 -2.64 -0.45
C VAL A 113 32.75 -2.82 -0.20
N ARG A 114 33.35 -1.97 0.61
CA ARG A 114 34.78 -2.10 0.99
C ARG A 114 35.03 -3.39 1.78
N ARG A 115 34.18 -3.71 2.75
CA ARG A 115 34.36 -4.86 3.63
C ARG A 115 34.19 -6.18 2.90
N TYR A 116 33.16 -6.32 2.11
CA TYR A 116 32.73 -7.59 1.51
C TYR A 116 33.14 -7.70 0.02
N GLY A 117 33.16 -6.60 -0.71
CA GLY A 117 33.58 -6.55 -2.10
C GLY A 117 35.05 -6.19 -2.32
N ARG A 118 35.76 -5.71 -1.27
CA ARG A 118 37.15 -5.28 -1.31
C ARG A 118 37.44 -4.21 -2.37
N LYS A 119 36.45 -3.35 -2.65
CA LYS A 119 36.53 -2.28 -3.65
C LYS A 119 35.80 -1.02 -3.16
N ASN A 120 35.99 0.09 -3.87
CA ASN A 120 35.21 1.30 -3.68
C ASN A 120 34.11 1.40 -4.73
N VAL A 121 33.05 2.16 -4.41
CA VAL A 121 32.03 2.49 -5.41
C VAL A 121 32.54 3.64 -6.25
N PRO A 122 32.65 3.50 -7.58
CA PRO A 122 33.01 4.62 -8.45
C PRO A 122 31.85 5.60 -8.54
N TYR A 123 32.12 6.86 -8.18
CA TYR A 123 31.21 7.98 -8.43
C TYR A 123 31.77 8.78 -9.61
N GLY A 124 30.99 9.01 -10.62
CA GLY A 124 31.32 9.97 -11.67
C GLY A 124 31.79 9.39 -13.00
N GLU A 125 31.80 8.09 -13.21
CA GLU A 125 31.81 7.54 -14.55
C GLU A 125 30.35 7.49 -15.05
N ALA A 126 30.03 8.42 -15.96
CA ALA A 126 28.84 8.29 -16.77
C ALA A 126 28.89 6.93 -17.47
N ALA A 127 27.84 6.14 -17.41
CA ALA A 127 27.70 4.98 -18.27
C ALA A 127 27.78 5.51 -19.73
N GLU A 128 28.80 5.14 -20.48
CA GLU A 128 28.81 5.28 -21.93
C GLU A 128 27.73 4.38 -22.59
#